data_91b575ba4a69694d9da3e28b94f366a5
#
_entry.id   91b575ba4a69694d9da3e28b94f366a5
#
_cell.length_a   1.000
_cell.length_b   1.000
_cell.length_c   1.000
_cell.angle_alpha   90.00
_cell.angle_beta   90.00
_cell.angle_gamma   90.00
#
_symmetry.space_group_name_H-M   'P 1'
#
loop_
_entity.id
_entity.type
_entity.pdbx_description
1 polymer ?
#
loop_
_entity_poly.entity_id
_entity_poly.type
_entity_poly.pdbx_seq_one_letter_code
_entity_poly.pdbx_strand_id
1 'polypeptide(L)'
;YRKFIGKYFKGNRVNEINRNVTPAKYRELFGQLSARQKEIIEDRESRCIVVAAGPGSGKTRVLVHKLASLLLLEDVKHEQLLMLTFSRAAATEFKQRLMQLIGNAAHFVEIKTFHSYCFDLLGRIGNLDDVSGVVAKAAEMINNGEVEQNHIGKTVLVIDEAQDMGSDDYALVSALMAVNEDMRVIAVGDDDQNIYEFRGSDSKYMYQLSK
;
A
#
# COMPACT_ATOMS: atom_id res chain seq x y z
N TYR A 1 -16.79 4.15 -22.19
CA TYR A 1 -16.77 5.53 -21.72
C TYR A 1 -15.56 6.31 -22.26
N ARG A 2 -14.32 5.88 -22.00
CA ARG A 2 -13.07 6.52 -22.50
C ARG A 2 -13.01 6.67 -24.03
N LYS A 3 -13.44 5.64 -24.79
CA LYS A 3 -13.53 5.71 -26.27
C LYS A 3 -14.56 6.75 -26.74
N PHE A 4 -15.67 6.90 -26.03
CA PHE A 4 -16.69 7.91 -26.34
C PHE A 4 -16.15 9.32 -26.09
N ILE A 5 -15.54 9.58 -24.93
CA ILE A 5 -14.97 10.89 -24.60
C ILE A 5 -13.86 11.28 -25.59
N GLY A 6 -12.94 10.37 -25.93
CA GLY A 6 -11.89 10.66 -26.92
C GLY A 6 -12.40 10.96 -28.33
N LYS A 7 -13.62 10.51 -28.68
CA LYS A 7 -14.25 10.76 -29.97
C LYS A 7 -14.90 12.15 -30.06
N TYR A 8 -15.48 12.63 -28.94
CA TYR A 8 -16.30 13.85 -28.94
C TYR A 8 -15.63 15.06 -28.29
N PHE A 9 -14.59 14.85 -27.50
CA PHE A 9 -13.87 15.92 -26.82
C PHE A 9 -12.37 15.85 -27.19
N LYS A 10 -11.79 16.99 -27.58
CA LYS A 10 -10.36 17.09 -27.97
C LYS A 10 -9.60 18.05 -27.05
N GLY A 11 -8.30 17.78 -26.87
CA GLY A 11 -7.39 18.66 -26.12
C GLY A 11 -7.57 18.61 -24.60
N ASN A 12 -7.34 19.73 -23.91
CA ASN A 12 -7.36 19.84 -22.45
C ASN A 12 -8.68 19.41 -21.81
N ARG A 13 -9.81 19.54 -22.50
CA ARG A 13 -11.13 19.12 -21.99
C ARG A 13 -11.22 17.60 -21.74
N VAL A 14 -10.55 16.77 -22.53
CA VAL A 14 -10.49 15.33 -22.27
C VAL A 14 -9.80 15.03 -20.94
N ASN A 15 -8.73 15.77 -20.67
CA ASN A 15 -8.00 15.63 -19.40
C ASN A 15 -8.80 16.15 -18.19
N GLU A 16 -9.62 17.18 -18.36
CA GLU A 16 -10.50 17.69 -17.30
C GLU A 16 -11.67 16.74 -17.00
N ILE A 17 -12.29 16.15 -18.02
CA ILE A 17 -13.40 15.20 -17.87
C ILE A 17 -12.91 13.86 -17.27
N ASN A 18 -11.68 13.46 -17.58
CA ASN A 18 -11.05 12.26 -17.03
C ASN A 18 -10.44 12.48 -15.63
N ARG A 19 -10.40 13.71 -15.12
CA ARG A 19 -9.98 13.96 -13.73
C ARG A 19 -11.13 13.65 -12.79
N ASN A 20 -10.97 12.64 -11.96
CA ASN A 20 -11.91 12.31 -10.89
C ASN A 20 -11.97 13.39 -9.80
N VAL A 21 -11.07 14.39 -9.85
CA VAL A 21 -10.92 15.44 -8.85
C VAL A 21 -10.76 16.80 -9.54
N THR A 22 -11.57 17.76 -9.11
CA THR A 22 -11.46 19.16 -9.60
C THR A 22 -10.15 19.81 -9.15
N PRO A 23 -9.64 20.85 -9.85
CA PRO A 23 -8.46 21.59 -9.42
C PRO A 23 -8.58 22.21 -8.02
N ALA A 24 -9.77 22.60 -7.60
CA ALA A 24 -10.04 23.09 -6.26
C ALA A 24 -9.89 21.97 -5.21
N LYS A 25 -10.48 20.80 -5.47
CA LYS A 25 -10.37 19.64 -4.59
C LYS A 25 -8.93 19.09 -4.54
N TYR A 26 -8.21 19.12 -5.65
CA TYR A 26 -6.79 18.77 -5.67
C TYR A 26 -5.96 19.68 -4.75
N ARG A 27 -6.18 21.01 -4.82
CA ARG A 27 -5.49 21.95 -3.92
C ARG A 27 -5.86 21.76 -2.46
N GLU A 28 -7.11 21.46 -2.17
CA GLU A 28 -7.56 21.14 -0.80
C GLU A 28 -6.84 19.90 -0.26
N LEU A 29 -6.78 18.84 -1.04
CA LEU A 29 -6.20 17.54 -0.62
C LEU A 29 -4.67 17.59 -0.56
N PHE A 30 -4.00 18.17 -1.54
CA PHE A 30 -2.55 18.06 -1.74
C PHE A 30 -1.79 19.38 -1.65
N GLY A 31 -2.49 20.50 -1.53
CA GLY A 31 -1.87 21.83 -1.59
C GLY A 31 -0.88 22.14 -0.47
N GLN A 32 -1.07 21.54 0.72
CA GLN A 32 -0.23 21.76 1.89
C GLN A 32 0.97 20.82 2.00
N LEU A 33 1.19 19.96 1.02
CA LEU A 33 2.32 19.05 1.00
C LEU A 33 3.60 19.77 0.53
N SER A 34 4.74 19.38 1.08
CA SER A 34 6.03 19.86 0.60
C SER A 34 6.31 19.38 -0.83
N ALA A 35 7.24 20.03 -1.55
CA ALA A 35 7.62 19.63 -2.88
C ALA A 35 8.06 18.15 -2.95
N ARG A 36 8.88 17.70 -1.98
CA ARG A 36 9.34 16.30 -1.90
C ARG A 36 8.22 15.31 -1.63
N GLN A 37 7.23 15.69 -0.80
CA GLN A 37 6.05 14.85 -0.55
C GLN A 37 5.18 14.76 -1.80
N LYS A 38 5.02 15.84 -2.56
CA LYS A 38 4.28 15.85 -3.83
C LYS A 38 4.93 14.96 -4.87
N GLU A 39 6.25 14.98 -4.97
CA GLU A 39 7.02 14.13 -5.87
C GLU A 39 6.72 12.63 -5.65
N ILE A 40 6.70 12.18 -4.39
CA ILE A 40 6.32 10.80 -4.03
C ILE A 40 4.87 10.50 -4.42
N ILE A 41 3.96 11.44 -4.18
CA ILE A 41 2.53 11.24 -4.44
C ILE A 41 2.24 11.21 -5.94
N GLU A 42 2.94 12.03 -6.72
CA GLU A 42 2.78 12.14 -8.16
C GLU A 42 3.52 11.05 -8.96
N ASP A 43 4.45 10.33 -8.33
CA ASP A 43 5.12 9.19 -8.97
C ASP A 43 4.10 8.08 -9.27
N ARG A 44 3.89 7.82 -10.56
CA ARG A 44 2.95 6.81 -11.07
C ARG A 44 3.63 5.67 -11.81
N GLU A 45 4.93 5.79 -12.05
CA GLU A 45 5.69 4.90 -12.93
C GLU A 45 6.59 3.95 -12.16
N SER A 46 7.09 4.37 -10.99
CA SER A 46 7.99 3.53 -10.20
C SER A 46 7.26 2.29 -9.68
N ARG A 47 7.85 1.12 -9.98
CA ARG A 47 7.34 -0.17 -9.47
C ARG A 47 7.54 -0.28 -7.96
N CYS A 48 8.64 0.27 -7.44
CA CYS A 48 8.92 0.29 -6.02
C CYS A 48 9.33 1.70 -5.57
N ILE A 49 8.65 2.21 -4.54
CA ILE A 49 8.98 3.48 -3.90
C ILE A 49 9.33 3.16 -2.44
N VAL A 50 10.59 3.43 -2.07
CA VAL A 50 11.04 3.28 -0.68
C VAL A 50 11.34 4.66 -0.12
N VAL A 51 10.65 5.02 0.95
CA VAL A 51 10.82 6.30 1.65
C VAL A 51 11.42 6.06 3.02
N ALA A 52 12.70 6.36 3.15
CA ALA A 52 13.40 6.41 4.44
C ALA A 52 13.28 7.83 5.00
N ALA A 53 12.72 7.98 6.18
CA ALA A 53 12.49 9.29 6.77
C ALA A 53 12.40 9.22 8.30
N GLY A 54 13.14 10.08 8.98
CA GLY A 54 13.22 10.12 10.45
C GLY A 54 11.89 10.43 11.15
N PRO A 55 11.88 10.35 12.48
CA PRO A 55 10.70 10.61 13.27
C PRO A 55 10.20 12.05 13.06
N GLY A 56 8.88 12.24 13.03
CA GLY A 56 8.27 13.56 12.83
C GLY A 56 8.32 14.11 11.40
N SER A 57 8.91 13.40 10.45
CA SER A 57 9.02 13.80 9.02
C SER A 57 7.69 13.80 8.26
N GLY A 58 6.63 13.29 8.88
CA GLY A 58 5.30 13.19 8.25
C GLY A 58 5.11 11.93 7.39
N LYS A 59 5.81 10.82 7.67
CA LYS A 59 5.69 9.53 6.99
C LYS A 59 4.24 9.10 6.79
N THR A 60 3.48 9.01 7.87
CA THR A 60 2.06 8.63 7.84
C THR A 60 1.24 9.58 6.97
N ARG A 61 1.53 10.88 7.02
CA ARG A 61 0.86 11.88 6.18
C ARG A 61 1.11 11.62 4.69
N VAL A 62 2.35 11.34 4.32
CA VAL A 62 2.70 11.02 2.92
C VAL A 62 1.95 9.78 2.44
N LEU A 63 1.92 8.70 3.26
CA LEU A 63 1.18 7.48 2.90
C LEU A 63 -0.32 7.72 2.77
N VAL A 64 -0.95 8.42 3.72
CA VAL A 64 -2.39 8.73 3.63
C VAL A 64 -2.72 9.48 2.34
N HIS A 65 -1.90 10.48 1.98
CA HIS A 65 -2.09 11.23 0.75
C HIS A 65 -1.76 10.40 -0.51
N LYS A 66 -0.78 9.50 -0.44
CA LYS A 66 -0.50 8.58 -1.56
C LYS A 66 -1.65 7.61 -1.80
N LEU A 67 -2.25 7.04 -0.75
CA LEU A 67 -3.45 6.22 -0.89
C LEU A 67 -4.62 7.01 -1.49
N ALA A 68 -4.83 8.24 -1.02
CA ALA A 68 -5.85 9.11 -1.60
C ALA A 68 -5.58 9.39 -3.09
N SER A 69 -4.33 9.64 -3.47
CA SER A 69 -3.92 9.83 -4.86
C SER A 69 -4.17 8.59 -5.72
N LEU A 70 -3.80 7.40 -5.24
CA LEU A 70 -4.05 6.14 -5.94
C LEU A 70 -5.54 5.94 -6.25
N LEU A 71 -6.40 6.19 -5.27
CA LEU A 71 -7.85 5.99 -5.39
C LEU A 71 -8.53 7.08 -6.22
N LEU A 72 -8.12 8.34 -6.08
CA LEU A 72 -8.80 9.49 -6.67
C LEU A 72 -8.22 9.94 -8.01
N LEU A 73 -6.91 9.79 -8.20
CA LEU A 73 -6.19 10.32 -9.38
C LEU A 73 -5.68 9.24 -10.32
N GLU A 74 -5.32 8.05 -9.78
CA GLU A 74 -4.75 6.96 -10.57
C GLU A 74 -5.78 5.87 -10.93
N ASP A 75 -7.04 6.02 -10.48
CA ASP A 75 -8.16 5.11 -10.75
C ASP A 75 -7.91 3.67 -10.25
N VAL A 76 -7.09 3.52 -9.21
CA VAL A 76 -6.87 2.24 -8.54
C VAL A 76 -8.12 1.90 -7.73
N LYS A 77 -8.67 0.72 -7.94
CA LYS A 77 -9.84 0.26 -7.21
C LYS A 77 -9.44 -0.15 -5.79
N HIS A 78 -10.34 0.06 -4.82
CA HIS A 78 -10.06 -0.27 -3.41
C HIS A 78 -9.72 -1.76 -3.19
N GLU A 79 -10.32 -2.70 -3.96
CA GLU A 79 -10.02 -4.12 -3.89
C GLU A 79 -8.60 -4.47 -4.36
N GLN A 80 -8.02 -3.63 -5.21
CA GLN A 80 -6.69 -3.81 -5.78
C GLN A 80 -5.57 -3.28 -4.87
N LEU A 81 -5.94 -2.55 -3.81
CA LEU A 81 -5.02 -1.92 -2.89
C LEU A 81 -4.99 -2.67 -1.56
N LEU A 82 -3.80 -3.02 -1.10
CA LEU A 82 -3.55 -3.61 0.22
C LEU A 82 -2.55 -2.74 0.97
N MET A 83 -2.87 -2.38 2.22
CA MET A 83 -1.92 -1.75 3.12
C MET A 83 -1.63 -2.67 4.30
N LEU A 84 -0.35 -2.90 4.55
CA LEU A 84 0.17 -3.68 5.67
C LEU A 84 0.95 -2.81 6.65
N THR A 85 0.76 -3.09 7.93
CA THR A 85 1.47 -2.44 9.04
C THR A 85 1.79 -3.45 10.14
N PHE A 86 2.58 -3.06 11.15
CA PHE A 86 3.01 -3.96 12.22
C PHE A 86 2.13 -3.89 13.47
N SER A 87 1.26 -2.88 13.60
CA SER A 87 0.40 -2.74 14.78
C SER A 87 -1.06 -2.45 14.41
N ARG A 88 -1.99 -2.97 15.23
CA ARG A 88 -3.43 -2.67 15.09
C ARG A 88 -3.73 -1.20 15.35
N ALA A 89 -2.98 -0.57 16.26
CA ALA A 89 -3.14 0.85 16.56
C ALA A 89 -2.80 1.70 15.33
N ALA A 90 -1.67 1.41 14.66
CA ALA A 90 -1.27 2.08 13.43
C ALA A 90 -2.31 1.88 12.31
N ALA A 91 -2.82 0.66 12.12
CA ALA A 91 -3.86 0.37 11.13
C ALA A 91 -5.13 1.21 11.39
N THR A 92 -5.55 1.30 12.66
CA THR A 92 -6.75 2.08 13.06
C THR A 92 -6.54 3.58 12.84
N GLU A 93 -5.41 4.11 13.28
CA GLU A 93 -5.07 5.52 13.11
C GLU A 93 -5.00 5.90 11.63
N PHE A 94 -4.35 5.06 10.82
CA PHE A 94 -4.23 5.28 9.40
C PHE A 94 -5.61 5.32 8.72
N LYS A 95 -6.48 4.36 9.04
CA LYS A 95 -7.85 4.32 8.54
C LYS A 95 -8.64 5.56 8.89
N GLN A 96 -8.53 6.03 10.14
CA GLN A 96 -9.19 7.27 10.58
C GLN A 96 -8.70 8.49 9.80
N ARG A 97 -7.38 8.63 9.59
CA ARG A 97 -6.79 9.73 8.82
C ARG A 97 -7.22 9.68 7.35
N LEU A 98 -7.27 8.49 6.76
CA LEU A 98 -7.74 8.31 5.40
C LEU A 98 -9.23 8.67 5.27
N MET A 99 -10.06 8.28 6.24
CA MET A 99 -11.48 8.66 6.31
C MET A 99 -11.68 10.18 6.38
N GLN A 100 -10.86 10.88 7.18
CA GLN A 100 -10.90 12.34 7.26
C GLN A 100 -10.57 12.99 5.91
N LEU A 101 -9.69 12.37 5.11
CA LEU A 101 -9.24 12.92 3.84
C LEU A 101 -10.20 12.63 2.67
N ILE A 102 -10.68 11.38 2.55
CA ILE A 102 -11.48 10.93 1.40
C ILE A 102 -12.89 10.43 1.76
N GLY A 103 -13.29 10.51 3.03
CA GLY A 103 -14.61 10.13 3.49
C GLY A 103 -14.87 8.62 3.43
N ASN A 104 -16.12 8.25 3.14
CA ASN A 104 -16.60 6.86 3.19
C ASN A 104 -15.84 5.89 2.26
N ALA A 105 -15.21 6.36 1.21
CA ALA A 105 -14.40 5.52 0.33
C ALA A 105 -13.27 4.79 1.07
N ALA A 106 -12.76 5.37 2.16
CA ALA A 106 -11.73 4.77 2.99
C ALA A 106 -12.17 3.47 3.69
N HIS A 107 -13.47 3.24 3.89
CA HIS A 107 -13.96 2.02 4.51
C HIS A 107 -13.67 0.76 3.71
N PHE A 108 -13.59 0.89 2.40
CA PHE A 108 -13.41 -0.22 1.48
C PHE A 108 -11.94 -0.57 1.24
N VAL A 109 -11.01 0.25 1.72
CA VAL A 109 -9.57 0.00 1.61
C VAL A 109 -9.16 -1.08 2.63
N GLU A 110 -8.47 -2.10 2.17
CA GLU A 110 -7.94 -3.17 3.01
C GLU A 110 -6.67 -2.71 3.72
N ILE A 111 -6.82 -2.38 5.02
CA ILE A 111 -5.72 -1.94 5.89
C ILE A 111 -5.64 -2.94 7.05
N LYS A 112 -4.56 -3.71 7.13
CA LYS A 112 -4.37 -4.80 8.08
C LYS A 112 -2.95 -4.86 8.62
N THR A 113 -2.77 -5.57 9.73
CA THR A 113 -1.42 -6.00 10.12
C THR A 113 -0.99 -7.21 9.27
N PHE A 114 0.31 -7.44 9.13
CA PHE A 114 0.86 -8.64 8.47
C PHE A 114 0.20 -9.92 8.98
N HIS A 115 0.17 -10.10 10.30
CA HIS A 115 -0.47 -11.26 10.93
C HIS A 115 -1.97 -11.36 10.63
N SER A 116 -2.70 -10.25 10.73
CA SER A 116 -4.14 -10.24 10.49
C SER A 116 -4.48 -10.59 9.04
N TYR A 117 -3.70 -10.09 8.08
CA TYR A 117 -3.85 -10.42 6.68
C TYR A 117 -3.63 -11.92 6.41
N CYS A 118 -2.53 -12.46 6.93
CA CYS A 118 -2.19 -13.88 6.77
C CYS A 118 -3.21 -14.78 7.46
N PHE A 119 -3.67 -14.39 8.64
CA PHE A 119 -4.69 -15.12 9.38
C PHE A 119 -6.01 -15.22 8.60
N ASP A 120 -6.46 -14.11 8.04
CA ASP A 120 -7.66 -14.08 7.21
C ASP A 120 -7.49 -14.90 5.92
N LEU A 121 -6.29 -14.86 5.33
CA LEU A 121 -5.95 -15.62 4.14
C LEU A 121 -6.01 -17.11 4.40
N LEU A 122 -5.33 -17.59 5.44
CA LEU A 122 -5.29 -19.00 5.83
C LEU A 122 -6.66 -19.49 6.31
N GLY A 123 -7.44 -18.66 6.99
CA GLY A 123 -8.80 -18.97 7.42
C GLY A 123 -9.76 -19.24 6.27
N ARG A 124 -9.59 -18.52 5.17
CA ARG A 124 -10.36 -18.74 3.94
C ARG A 124 -10.04 -20.07 3.25
N ILE A 125 -8.84 -20.58 3.47
CA ILE A 125 -8.36 -21.84 2.90
C ILE A 125 -8.64 -23.03 3.84
N GLY A 126 -9.13 -22.76 5.06
CA GLY A 126 -9.42 -23.79 6.06
C GLY A 126 -8.18 -24.36 6.77
N ASN A 127 -7.06 -23.65 6.78
CA ASN A 127 -5.77 -24.15 7.27
C ASN A 127 -5.27 -23.39 8.51
N LEU A 128 -6.05 -23.41 9.61
CA LEU A 128 -5.77 -22.67 10.85
C LEU A 128 -5.25 -23.53 12.03
N ASP A 129 -4.71 -24.72 11.77
CA ASP A 129 -4.34 -25.64 12.84
C ASP A 129 -3.14 -25.19 13.69
N ASP A 130 -2.31 -24.25 13.19
CA ASP A 130 -1.18 -23.66 13.94
C ASP A 130 -1.05 -22.17 13.64
N VAL A 131 -1.11 -21.36 14.69
CA VAL A 131 -0.99 -19.88 14.61
C VAL A 131 0.46 -19.42 14.64
N SER A 132 1.39 -20.28 15.07
CA SER A 132 2.82 -19.98 15.05
C SER A 132 3.34 -19.95 13.61
N GLY A 133 4.06 -18.88 13.24
CA GLY A 133 4.62 -18.76 11.88
C GLY A 133 3.58 -18.51 10.77
N VAL A 134 2.42 -17.93 11.11
CA VAL A 134 1.31 -17.67 10.15
C VAL A 134 1.76 -16.89 8.92
N VAL A 135 2.71 -15.97 9.05
CA VAL A 135 3.24 -15.17 7.95
C VAL A 135 4.10 -16.00 7.01
N ALA A 136 5.03 -16.79 7.56
CA ALA A 136 5.87 -17.72 6.79
C ALA A 136 5.03 -18.76 6.06
N LYS A 137 4.03 -19.33 6.73
CA LYS A 137 3.09 -20.30 6.14
C LYS A 137 2.29 -19.69 4.98
N ALA A 138 1.79 -18.48 5.14
CA ALA A 138 1.09 -17.79 4.07
C ALA A 138 1.99 -17.54 2.84
N ALA A 139 3.23 -17.12 3.06
CA ALA A 139 4.21 -16.94 1.99
C ALA A 139 4.50 -18.26 1.24
N GLU A 140 4.68 -19.36 1.97
CA GLU A 140 4.89 -20.69 1.39
C GLU A 140 3.71 -21.13 0.53
N MET A 141 2.49 -21.01 1.03
CA MET A 141 1.29 -21.40 0.31
C MET A 141 1.06 -20.58 -0.95
N ILE A 142 1.37 -19.27 -0.92
CA ILE A 142 1.31 -18.42 -2.12
C ILE A 142 2.34 -18.92 -3.15
N ASN A 143 3.57 -19.17 -2.73
CA ASN A 143 4.64 -19.65 -3.62
C ASN A 143 4.33 -21.01 -4.23
N ASN A 144 3.64 -21.88 -3.49
CA ASN A 144 3.22 -23.22 -3.96
C ASN A 144 1.98 -23.16 -4.88
N GLY A 145 1.35 -22.00 -5.06
CA GLY A 145 0.13 -21.85 -5.84
C GLY A 145 -1.12 -22.45 -5.16
N GLU A 146 -1.09 -22.59 -3.83
CA GLU A 146 -2.20 -23.14 -3.04
C GLU A 146 -3.27 -22.10 -2.70
N VAL A 147 -3.02 -20.81 -3.06
CA VAL A 147 -3.93 -19.70 -2.82
C VAL A 147 -4.51 -19.22 -4.14
N GLU A 148 -5.84 -19.13 -4.21
CA GLU A 148 -6.51 -18.62 -5.40
C GLU A 148 -6.19 -17.13 -5.65
N GLN A 149 -5.98 -16.78 -6.92
CA GLN A 149 -5.59 -15.44 -7.35
C GLN A 149 -6.59 -14.34 -6.92
N ASN A 150 -7.88 -14.67 -6.83
CA ASN A 150 -8.92 -13.75 -6.37
C ASN A 150 -8.72 -13.26 -4.91
N HIS A 151 -7.98 -14.02 -4.09
CA HIS A 151 -7.70 -13.67 -2.70
C HIS A 151 -6.42 -12.82 -2.54
N ILE A 152 -5.49 -12.92 -3.48
CA ILE A 152 -4.17 -12.28 -3.43
C ILE A 152 -3.89 -11.33 -4.60
N GLY A 153 -4.84 -11.18 -5.53
CA GLY A 153 -4.70 -10.28 -6.68
C GLY A 153 -4.73 -8.82 -6.25
N LYS A 154 -3.55 -8.19 -6.18
CA LYS A 154 -3.36 -6.80 -5.82
C LYS A 154 -2.46 -6.10 -6.84
N THR A 155 -2.76 -4.85 -7.15
CA THR A 155 -1.93 -4.02 -8.04
C THR A 155 -1.06 -3.04 -7.27
N VAL A 156 -1.43 -2.73 -6.02
CA VAL A 156 -0.64 -1.85 -5.14
C VAL A 156 -0.57 -2.44 -3.74
N LEU A 157 0.63 -2.56 -3.23
CA LEU A 157 0.94 -2.89 -1.84
C LEU A 157 1.60 -1.70 -1.16
N VAL A 158 1.06 -1.28 -0.04
CA VAL A 158 1.62 -0.21 0.80
C VAL A 158 2.06 -0.79 2.13
N ILE A 159 3.26 -0.48 2.56
CA ILE A 159 3.85 -0.95 3.82
C ILE A 159 4.24 0.26 4.67
N ASP A 160 3.66 0.37 5.85
CA ASP A 160 4.06 1.36 6.86
C ASP A 160 4.99 0.72 7.89
N GLU A 161 5.88 1.53 8.45
CA GLU A 161 6.94 1.10 9.40
C GLU A 161 7.79 -0.06 8.85
N ALA A 162 8.19 0.05 7.58
CA ALA A 162 8.88 -1.02 6.86
C ALA A 162 10.24 -1.42 7.46
N GLN A 163 10.84 -0.59 8.34
CA GLN A 163 12.04 -0.95 9.10
C GLN A 163 11.78 -2.11 10.09
N ASP A 164 10.53 -2.34 10.48
CA ASP A 164 10.16 -3.42 11.42
C ASP A 164 9.99 -4.78 10.72
N MET A 165 10.19 -4.82 9.41
CA MET A 165 10.03 -6.03 8.59
C MET A 165 11.08 -7.08 8.95
N GLY A 166 10.62 -8.30 9.24
CA GLY A 166 11.47 -9.49 9.42
C GLY A 166 11.56 -10.33 8.14
N SER A 167 12.26 -11.46 8.24
CA SER A 167 12.45 -12.40 7.12
C SER A 167 11.13 -12.96 6.58
N ASP A 168 10.19 -13.26 7.46
CA ASP A 168 8.90 -13.86 7.09
C ASP A 168 8.00 -12.83 6.41
N ASP A 169 8.01 -11.58 6.90
CA ASP A 169 7.29 -10.47 6.29
C ASP A 169 7.81 -10.18 4.89
N TYR A 170 9.14 -10.16 4.73
CA TYR A 170 9.77 -10.00 3.43
C TYR A 170 9.45 -11.15 2.47
N ALA A 171 9.45 -12.40 2.97
CA ALA A 171 9.06 -13.56 2.19
C ALA A 171 7.61 -13.46 1.70
N LEU A 172 6.68 -12.99 2.55
CA LEU A 172 5.29 -12.73 2.15
C LEU A 172 5.19 -11.68 1.06
N VAL A 173 5.86 -10.54 1.23
CA VAL A 173 5.86 -9.44 0.23
C VAL A 173 6.43 -9.96 -1.09
N SER A 174 7.54 -10.69 -1.07
CA SER A 174 8.16 -11.27 -2.25
C SER A 174 7.23 -12.27 -2.96
N ALA A 175 6.52 -13.11 -2.20
CA ALA A 175 5.54 -14.05 -2.75
C ALA A 175 4.37 -13.33 -3.42
N LEU A 176 3.83 -12.26 -2.80
CA LEU A 176 2.78 -11.43 -3.40
C LEU A 176 3.26 -10.74 -4.68
N MET A 177 4.49 -10.22 -4.71
CA MET A 177 5.07 -9.60 -5.91
C MET A 177 5.30 -10.61 -7.04
N ALA A 178 5.65 -11.85 -6.71
CA ALA A 178 5.87 -12.91 -7.71
C ALA A 178 4.59 -13.33 -8.44
N VAL A 179 3.46 -13.39 -7.72
CA VAL A 179 2.16 -13.75 -8.30
C VAL A 179 1.41 -12.56 -8.92
N ASN A 180 1.87 -11.33 -8.68
CA ASN A 180 1.31 -10.09 -9.22
C ASN A 180 2.42 -9.30 -9.95
N GLU A 181 2.74 -9.68 -11.18
CA GLU A 181 3.88 -9.13 -11.94
C GLU A 181 3.89 -7.61 -12.06
N ASP A 182 2.72 -6.98 -12.16
CA ASP A 182 2.56 -5.52 -12.25
C ASP A 182 2.34 -4.84 -10.91
N MET A 183 2.52 -5.54 -9.78
CA MET A 183 2.32 -4.95 -8.46
C MET A 183 3.33 -3.84 -8.20
N ARG A 184 2.81 -2.70 -7.76
CA ARG A 184 3.61 -1.59 -7.24
C ARG A 184 3.70 -1.70 -5.73
N VAL A 185 4.90 -1.51 -5.19
CA VAL A 185 5.17 -1.53 -3.75
C VAL A 185 5.58 -0.14 -3.28
N ILE A 186 4.95 0.36 -2.24
CA ILE A 186 5.26 1.63 -1.60
C ILE A 186 5.56 1.35 -0.14
N ALA A 187 6.82 1.41 0.23
CA ALA A 187 7.28 1.15 1.59
C ALA A 187 7.81 2.43 2.24
N VAL A 188 7.34 2.72 3.44
CA VAL A 188 7.80 3.87 4.23
C VAL A 188 8.28 3.38 5.58
N GLY A 189 9.43 3.86 6.00
CA GLY A 189 10.03 3.47 7.26
C GLY A 189 11.08 4.47 7.73
N ASP A 190 11.61 4.19 8.91
CA ASP A 190 12.68 4.94 9.55
C ASP A 190 13.91 4.04 9.68
N ASP A 191 14.96 4.33 8.96
CA ASP A 191 16.20 3.55 8.98
C ASP A 191 17.00 3.74 10.29
N ASP A 192 16.77 4.85 11.00
CA ASP A 192 17.42 5.15 12.29
C ASP A 192 16.70 4.52 13.50
N GLN A 193 15.48 3.97 13.33
CA GLN A 193 14.64 3.45 14.41
C GLN A 193 14.44 1.92 14.40
N ASN A 194 15.42 1.13 14.03
CA ASN A 194 15.31 -0.33 14.18
C ASN A 194 15.44 -0.75 15.64
N ILE A 195 14.40 -0.48 16.45
CA ILE A 195 14.33 -0.82 17.88
C ILE A 195 13.93 -2.29 18.12
N TYR A 196 13.51 -3.01 17.09
CA TYR A 196 13.05 -4.41 17.15
C TYR A 196 14.02 -5.41 16.56
N GLU A 197 15.28 -5.06 16.41
CA GLU A 197 16.33 -5.95 15.88
C GLU A 197 16.39 -7.31 16.61
N PHE A 198 16.11 -7.32 17.93
CA PHE A 198 16.02 -8.54 18.74
C PHE A 198 14.85 -9.47 18.35
N ARG A 199 13.87 -9.00 17.54
CA ARG A 199 12.78 -9.83 16.97
C ARG A 199 13.07 -10.31 15.56
N GLY A 200 14.29 -10.09 15.04
CA GLY A 200 14.68 -10.46 13.68
C GLY A 200 14.26 -9.48 12.60
N SER A 201 13.78 -8.28 12.99
CA SER A 201 13.60 -7.18 12.04
C SER A 201 14.94 -6.62 11.61
N ASP A 202 15.04 -6.20 10.34
CA ASP A 202 16.24 -5.64 9.77
C ASP A 202 15.85 -4.64 8.68
N SER A 203 16.29 -3.40 8.81
CA SER A 203 16.03 -2.33 7.83
C SER A 203 16.52 -2.67 6.41
N LYS A 204 17.43 -3.66 6.28
CA LYS A 204 17.88 -4.17 4.97
C LYS A 204 16.73 -4.66 4.11
N TYR A 205 15.68 -5.26 4.69
CA TYR A 205 14.53 -5.78 3.94
C TYR A 205 13.76 -4.66 3.24
N MET A 206 13.63 -3.50 3.90
CA MET A 206 13.02 -2.32 3.29
C MET A 206 13.76 -1.90 2.01
N TYR A 207 15.09 -1.88 2.02
CA TYR A 207 15.90 -1.52 0.85
C TYR A 207 16.00 -2.63 -0.19
N GLN A 208 15.81 -3.89 0.20
CA GLN A 208 15.77 -5.02 -0.75
C GLN A 208 14.53 -5.00 -1.64
N LEU A 209 13.44 -4.33 -1.23
CA LEU A 209 12.23 -4.20 -2.05
C LEU A 209 12.47 -3.43 -3.36
N SER A 210 13.49 -2.57 -3.40
CA SER A 210 13.81 -1.73 -4.57
C SER A 210 14.86 -2.35 -5.52
N LYS A 211 15.36 -3.53 -5.21
CA LYS A 211 16.33 -4.28 -6.05
C LYS A 211 15.63 -5.30 -6.92
#